data_266c3ee7fb584d0a1e86d482afaab082
#
_entry.id   266c3ee7fb584d0a1e86d482afaab082
#
_cell.length_a   1.000
_cell.length_b   1.000
_cell.length_c   1.000
_cell.angle_alpha   90.00
_cell.angle_beta   90.00
_cell.angle_gamma   90.00
#
_symmetry.space_group_name_H-M   'P 1'
#
loop_
_entity.id
_entity.type
_entity.pdbx_description
1 polymer ?
#
loop_
_entity_poly.entity_id
_entity_poly.type
_entity_poly.pdbx_seq_one_letter_code
_entity_poly.pdbx_strand_id
1 'polypeptide(L)'
;MASYVIVCGVVVRKGRSRVSWYLEALKKYAVFHGRSRRAEYWYFVLFNLIVAIVLAAIDSLLGTFSSAQNIGLLSGIYSLAVLIPTLAVTIRRLHDIDRSGWWILINLVPLIGTIVLLVFALMDGTPGDNRYGPNPKGATARVV
;
A
#
# COMPACT_ATOMS: atom_id res chain seq x y z
N MET A 1 -3.89 17.25 6.84
CA MET A 1 -3.29 18.56 6.57
C MET A 1 -1.84 18.36 6.13
N ALA A 2 -1.46 18.84 4.96
CA ALA A 2 -0.07 18.78 4.52
C ALA A 2 0.68 19.95 5.18
N SER A 3 1.69 19.64 5.99
CA SER A 3 2.54 20.67 6.60
C SER A 3 3.54 21.17 5.56
N TYR A 4 3.50 22.43 5.24
CA TYR A 4 4.45 23.10 4.36
C TYR A 4 5.46 23.90 5.21
N VAL A 5 6.71 23.93 4.79
CA VAL A 5 7.74 24.78 5.37
C VAL A 5 8.26 25.71 4.27
N ILE A 6 8.32 26.98 4.56
CA ILE A 6 8.86 27.99 3.64
C ILE A 6 10.35 28.13 3.96
N VAL A 7 11.22 27.81 3.01
CA VAL A 7 12.68 28.01 3.11
C VAL A 7 13.10 28.87 1.92
N CYS A 8 13.62 30.04 2.19
CA CYS A 8 14.09 31.01 1.16
C CYS A 8 13.05 31.28 0.05
N GLY A 9 11.76 31.47 0.41
CA GLY A 9 10.70 31.74 -0.57
C GLY A 9 10.22 30.52 -1.38
N VAL A 10 10.76 29.35 -1.13
CA VAL A 10 10.32 28.08 -1.74
C VAL A 10 9.44 27.32 -0.75
N VAL A 11 8.23 26.98 -1.17
CA VAL A 11 7.31 26.16 -0.38
C VAL A 11 7.75 24.70 -0.49
N VAL A 12 8.46 24.20 0.52
CA VAL A 12 8.92 22.81 0.57
C VAL A 12 7.91 21.99 1.37
N ARG A 13 7.41 20.91 0.78
CA ARG A 13 6.56 19.97 1.48
C ARG A 13 7.41 19.21 2.51
N LYS A 14 7.10 19.37 3.78
CA LYS A 14 7.76 18.62 4.87
C LYS A 14 7.75 17.12 4.56
N GLY A 15 8.91 16.48 4.63
CA GLY A 15 9.05 15.04 4.37
C GLY A 15 8.04 14.24 5.19
N ARG A 16 7.31 13.36 4.55
CA ARG A 16 6.32 12.50 5.22
C ARG A 16 7.03 11.49 6.11
N SER A 17 6.55 11.34 7.33
CA SER A 17 7.01 10.27 8.22
C SER A 17 6.57 8.89 7.71
N ARG A 18 7.26 7.84 8.12
CA ARG A 18 6.93 6.45 7.73
C ARG A 18 5.50 6.08 8.10
N VAL A 19 5.06 6.48 9.29
CA VAL A 19 3.70 6.25 9.79
C VAL A 19 2.65 7.00 8.96
N SER A 20 2.98 8.20 8.45
CA SER A 20 2.02 8.97 7.62
C SER A 20 1.71 8.29 6.29
N TRP A 21 2.63 7.51 5.73
CA TRP A 21 2.39 6.72 4.53
C TRP A 21 1.38 5.58 4.76
N TYR A 22 1.50 4.90 5.89
CA TYR A 22 0.55 3.87 6.31
C TYR A 22 -0.85 4.45 6.55
N LEU A 23 -0.93 5.54 7.31
CA LEU A 23 -2.21 6.22 7.58
C LEU A 23 -2.87 6.76 6.30
N GLU A 24 -2.08 7.20 5.32
CA GLU A 24 -2.62 7.65 4.03
C GLU A 24 -3.23 6.49 3.24
N ALA A 25 -2.61 5.32 3.25
CA ALA A 25 -3.16 4.12 2.64
C ALA A 25 -4.48 3.70 3.31
N LEU A 26 -4.55 3.77 4.65
CA LEU A 26 -5.78 3.49 5.40
C LEU A 26 -6.87 4.54 5.15
N LYS A 27 -6.54 5.83 5.07
CA LYS A 27 -7.52 6.88 4.72
C LYS A 27 -8.12 6.69 3.32
N LYS A 28 -7.38 6.02 2.44
CA LYS A 28 -7.82 5.63 1.10
C LYS A 28 -8.32 4.19 1.08
N TYR A 29 -9.02 3.76 2.15
CA TYR A 29 -9.44 2.39 2.41
C TYR A 29 -10.06 1.69 1.20
N ALA A 30 -10.98 2.35 0.51
CA ALA A 30 -11.70 1.83 -0.66
C ALA A 30 -11.52 2.75 -1.90
N VAL A 31 -10.39 3.45 -1.99
CA VAL A 31 -10.08 4.30 -3.15
C VAL A 31 -9.24 3.52 -4.15
N PHE A 32 -9.87 3.07 -5.23
CA PHE A 32 -9.25 2.26 -6.28
C PHE A 32 -8.70 3.07 -7.45
N HIS A 33 -8.99 4.37 -7.52
CA HIS A 33 -8.50 5.27 -8.56
C HIS A 33 -7.27 6.06 -8.08
N GLY A 34 -6.53 6.63 -9.03
CA GLY A 34 -5.29 7.35 -8.75
C GLY A 34 -4.07 6.44 -8.70
N ARG A 35 -2.94 6.98 -8.27
CA ARG A 35 -1.62 6.34 -8.25
C ARG A 35 -1.06 6.28 -6.83
N SER A 36 -0.34 5.20 -6.51
CA SER A 36 0.33 5.00 -5.22
C SER A 36 1.84 4.91 -5.40
N ARG A 37 2.59 5.66 -4.58
CA ARG A 37 4.06 5.59 -4.55
C ARG A 37 4.53 4.24 -4.02
N ARG A 38 5.75 3.82 -4.42
CA ARG A 38 6.43 2.64 -3.84
C ARG A 38 6.46 2.71 -2.30
N ALA A 39 6.80 3.88 -1.73
CA ALA A 39 6.85 4.04 -0.28
C ALA A 39 5.49 3.77 0.39
N GLU A 40 4.38 4.30 -0.18
CA GLU A 40 3.04 4.04 0.34
C GLU A 40 2.73 2.54 0.37
N TYR A 41 3.00 1.84 -0.74
CA TYR A 41 2.79 0.40 -0.86
C TYR A 41 3.64 -0.41 0.13
N TRP A 42 4.97 -0.18 0.14
CA TRP A 42 5.88 -0.98 0.95
C TRP A 42 5.73 -0.73 2.45
N TYR A 43 5.47 0.51 2.88
CA TYR A 43 5.17 0.78 4.29
C TYR A 43 3.83 0.16 4.71
N PHE A 44 2.82 0.18 3.83
CA PHE A 44 1.56 -0.50 4.11
C PHE A 44 1.77 -2.00 4.28
N VAL A 45 2.49 -2.66 3.38
CA VAL A 45 2.82 -4.10 3.48
C VAL A 45 3.60 -4.39 4.76
N LEU A 46 4.63 -3.61 5.06
CA LEU A 46 5.47 -3.79 6.25
C LEU A 46 4.66 -3.69 7.55
N PHE A 47 3.84 -2.65 7.70
CA PHE A 47 3.03 -2.48 8.90
C PHE A 47 2.00 -3.59 9.07
N ASN A 48 1.34 -4.00 7.97
CA ASN A 48 0.39 -5.12 8.02
C ASN A 48 1.09 -6.44 8.37
N LEU A 49 2.30 -6.67 7.88
CA LEU A 49 3.09 -7.84 8.24
C LEU A 49 3.42 -7.87 9.74
N ILE A 50 3.86 -6.72 10.30
CA ILE A 50 4.15 -6.61 11.73
C ILE A 50 2.89 -6.89 12.56
N VAL A 51 1.75 -6.28 12.21
CA VAL A 51 0.49 -6.49 12.91
C VAL A 51 0.04 -7.96 12.81
N ALA A 52 0.15 -8.57 11.64
CA ALA A 52 -0.20 -9.98 11.43
C ALA A 52 0.64 -10.92 12.31
N ILE A 53 1.96 -10.68 12.41
CA ILE A 53 2.86 -11.46 13.29
C ILE A 53 2.46 -11.30 14.75
N VAL A 54 2.19 -10.08 15.20
CA VAL A 54 1.77 -9.81 16.59
C VAL A 54 0.44 -10.50 16.90
N LEU A 55 -0.54 -10.41 16.01
CA LEU A 55 -1.83 -11.05 16.20
C LEU A 55 -1.73 -12.58 16.19
N ALA A 56 -0.91 -13.15 15.31
CA ALA A 56 -0.66 -14.59 15.29
C ALA A 56 0.00 -15.08 16.59
N ALA A 57 0.93 -14.30 17.16
CA ALA A 57 1.53 -14.61 18.46
C ALA A 57 0.49 -14.56 19.60
N ILE A 58 -0.38 -13.55 19.59
CA ILE A 58 -1.48 -13.41 20.59
C ILE A 58 -2.47 -14.59 20.43
N ASP A 59 -2.89 -14.92 19.22
CA ASP A 59 -3.78 -16.05 18.95
C ASP A 59 -3.19 -17.39 19.45
N SER A 60 -1.87 -17.57 19.28
CA SER A 60 -1.16 -18.75 19.80
C SER A 60 -1.15 -18.81 21.32
N LEU A 61 -0.94 -17.67 21.98
CA LEU A 61 -0.94 -17.60 23.46
C LEU A 61 -2.33 -17.79 24.06
N LEU A 62 -3.37 -17.32 23.38
CA LEU A 62 -4.75 -17.46 23.80
C LEU A 62 -5.36 -18.83 23.45
N GLY A 63 -4.65 -19.67 22.71
CA GLY A 63 -5.14 -20.97 22.22
C GLY A 63 -6.25 -20.84 21.16
N THR A 64 -6.39 -19.68 20.54
CA THR A 64 -7.37 -19.41 19.44
C THR A 64 -6.80 -19.72 18.06
N PHE A 65 -5.55 -20.18 18.02
CA PHE A 65 -4.88 -20.58 16.77
C PHE A 65 -5.32 -21.97 16.34
N SER A 66 -5.96 -22.09 15.20
CA SER A 66 -6.33 -23.38 14.59
C SER A 66 -5.19 -23.91 13.74
N SER A 67 -4.56 -24.98 14.19
CA SER A 67 -3.48 -25.65 13.41
C SER A 67 -3.99 -26.26 12.10
N ALA A 68 -5.27 -26.61 12.01
CA ALA A 68 -5.86 -27.16 10.79
C ALA A 68 -6.03 -26.11 9.68
N GLN A 69 -6.21 -24.85 10.04
CA GLN A 69 -6.41 -23.73 9.10
C GLN A 69 -5.21 -22.79 9.04
N ASN A 70 -4.21 -22.96 9.90
CA ASN A 70 -3.07 -22.04 10.05
C ASN A 70 -3.47 -20.56 10.29
N ILE A 71 -4.63 -20.33 10.86
CA ILE A 71 -5.19 -18.99 11.11
C ILE A 71 -5.76 -18.95 12.52
N GLY A 72 -5.44 -17.88 13.26
CA GLY A 72 -6.08 -17.57 14.53
C GLY A 72 -7.34 -16.72 14.33
N LEU A 73 -8.16 -16.62 15.35
CA LEU A 73 -9.41 -15.84 15.31
C LEU A 73 -9.13 -14.36 15.07
N LEU A 74 -8.21 -13.76 15.82
CA LEU A 74 -7.86 -12.33 15.68
C LEU A 74 -7.18 -12.06 14.34
N SER A 75 -6.24 -12.92 13.95
CA SER A 75 -5.57 -12.85 12.66
C SER A 75 -6.53 -12.96 11.49
N GLY A 76 -7.55 -13.82 11.59
CA GLY A 76 -8.59 -13.99 10.59
C GLY A 76 -9.46 -12.75 10.42
N ILE A 77 -9.97 -12.18 11.53
CA ILE A 77 -10.77 -10.95 11.52
C ILE A 77 -9.96 -9.78 10.93
N TYR A 78 -8.70 -9.64 11.36
CA TYR A 78 -7.81 -8.60 10.84
C TYR A 78 -7.57 -8.75 9.34
N SER A 79 -7.32 -9.98 8.86
CA SER A 79 -7.09 -10.25 7.45
C SER A 79 -8.29 -9.86 6.58
N LEU A 80 -9.51 -10.10 7.05
CA LEU A 80 -10.73 -9.66 6.39
C LEU A 80 -10.85 -8.12 6.39
N ALA A 81 -10.52 -7.47 7.50
CA ALA A 81 -10.58 -6.02 7.61
C ALA A 81 -9.58 -5.32 6.67
N VAL A 82 -8.37 -5.86 6.50
CA VAL A 82 -7.34 -5.25 5.64
C VAL A 82 -7.41 -5.71 4.18
N LEU A 83 -8.30 -6.63 3.85
CA LEU A 83 -8.45 -7.13 2.47
C LEU A 83 -8.73 -5.99 1.49
N ILE A 84 -9.73 -5.16 1.77
CA ILE A 84 -10.13 -4.04 0.90
C ILE A 84 -9.01 -3.00 0.73
N PRO A 85 -8.36 -2.47 1.80
CA PRO A 85 -7.27 -1.53 1.62
C PRO A 85 -6.03 -2.16 0.95
N THR A 86 -5.80 -3.47 1.11
CA THR A 86 -4.73 -4.18 0.41
C THR A 86 -5.00 -4.22 -1.11
N LEU A 87 -6.23 -4.53 -1.50
CA LEU A 87 -6.64 -4.47 -2.90
C LEU A 87 -6.51 -3.04 -3.45
N ALA A 88 -7.00 -2.04 -2.71
CA ALA A 88 -6.97 -0.65 -3.13
C ALA A 88 -5.55 -0.13 -3.33
N VAL A 89 -4.62 -0.39 -2.40
CA VAL A 89 -3.22 0.05 -2.54
C VAL A 89 -2.50 -0.69 -3.67
N THR A 90 -2.80 -1.98 -3.87
CA THR A 90 -2.21 -2.79 -4.94
C THR A 90 -2.69 -2.31 -6.31
N ILE A 91 -3.99 -2.06 -6.49
CA ILE A 91 -4.54 -1.51 -7.74
C ILE A 91 -3.93 -0.14 -8.04
N ARG A 92 -3.85 0.76 -7.07
CA ARG A 92 -3.21 2.07 -7.24
C ARG A 92 -1.72 1.97 -7.55
N ARG A 93 -1.06 0.90 -7.08
CA ARG A 93 0.33 0.61 -7.43
C ARG A 93 0.47 0.15 -8.89
N LEU A 94 -0.44 -0.69 -9.38
CA LEU A 94 -0.52 -1.07 -10.79
C LEU A 94 -0.78 0.15 -11.69
N HIS A 95 -1.66 1.04 -11.27
CA HIS A 95 -1.92 2.30 -11.95
C HIS A 95 -0.68 3.21 -12.03
N ASP A 96 0.20 3.17 -11.04
CA ASP A 96 1.42 3.97 -11.04
C ASP A 96 2.43 3.55 -12.13
N ILE A 97 2.40 2.29 -12.55
CA ILE A 97 3.18 1.74 -13.67
C ILE A 97 2.38 1.65 -14.98
N ASP A 98 1.27 2.39 -15.08
CA ASP A 98 0.34 2.43 -16.21
C ASP A 98 -0.26 1.05 -16.58
N ARG A 99 -0.42 0.18 -15.59
CA ARG A 99 -1.10 -1.11 -15.74
C ARG A 99 -2.52 -1.04 -15.19
N SER A 100 -3.44 -1.78 -15.85
CA SER A 100 -4.81 -1.90 -15.37
C SER A 100 -4.87 -2.64 -14.03
N GLY A 101 -5.79 -2.26 -13.14
CA GLY A 101 -6.07 -2.95 -11.88
C GLY A 101 -6.47 -4.42 -12.06
N TRP A 102 -6.97 -4.81 -13.23
CA TRP A 102 -7.30 -6.19 -13.55
C TRP A 102 -6.12 -7.16 -13.49
N TRP A 103 -4.89 -6.66 -13.59
CA TRP A 103 -3.69 -7.46 -13.40
C TRP A 103 -3.60 -8.10 -12.00
N ILE A 104 -4.38 -7.63 -11.01
CA ILE A 104 -4.45 -8.28 -9.71
C ILE A 104 -5.00 -9.71 -9.80
N LEU A 105 -5.83 -10.00 -10.80
CA LEU A 105 -6.40 -11.34 -11.02
C LEU A 105 -5.34 -12.39 -11.38
N ILE A 106 -4.16 -11.98 -11.82
CA ILE A 106 -3.06 -12.92 -12.04
C ILE A 106 -2.67 -13.66 -10.74
N ASN A 107 -3.00 -13.08 -9.58
CA ASN A 107 -2.77 -13.72 -8.29
C ASN A 107 -3.63 -14.98 -8.05
N LEU A 108 -4.64 -15.22 -8.90
CA LEU A 108 -5.38 -16.49 -8.93
C LEU A 108 -4.51 -17.66 -9.41
N VAL A 109 -3.40 -17.38 -10.10
CA VAL A 109 -2.37 -18.37 -10.43
C VAL A 109 -1.32 -18.32 -9.32
N PRO A 110 -1.33 -19.27 -8.37
CA PRO A 110 -0.40 -19.23 -7.25
C PRO A 110 1.06 -19.30 -7.75
N LEU A 111 1.97 -18.71 -7.00
CA LEU A 111 3.39 -18.51 -7.31
C LEU A 111 3.63 -17.53 -8.46
N ILE A 112 3.15 -17.79 -9.67
CA ILE A 112 3.37 -16.94 -10.84
C ILE A 112 2.76 -15.56 -10.61
N GLY A 113 1.50 -15.51 -10.18
CA GLY A 113 0.81 -14.24 -9.92
C GLY A 113 1.49 -13.42 -8.84
N THR A 114 1.92 -14.07 -7.74
CA THR A 114 2.64 -13.39 -6.67
C THR A 114 3.97 -12.82 -7.14
N ILE A 115 4.74 -13.57 -7.93
CA ILE A 115 6.03 -13.11 -8.48
C ILE A 115 5.82 -11.93 -9.43
N VAL A 116 4.83 -12.00 -10.33
CA VAL A 116 4.54 -10.92 -11.27
C VAL A 116 4.09 -9.65 -10.53
N LEU A 117 3.19 -9.76 -9.56
CA LEU A 117 2.76 -8.61 -8.77
C LEU A 117 3.91 -8.03 -7.94
N LEU A 118 4.81 -8.86 -7.42
CA LEU A 118 6.01 -8.43 -6.72
C LEU A 118 6.93 -7.62 -7.64
N VAL A 119 7.18 -8.10 -8.85
CA VAL A 119 7.96 -7.37 -9.87
C VAL A 119 7.31 -6.02 -10.17
N PHE A 120 5.99 -5.97 -10.38
CA PHE A 120 5.26 -4.72 -10.62
C PHE A 120 5.33 -3.76 -9.42
N ALA A 121 5.32 -4.28 -8.19
CA ALA A 121 5.50 -3.47 -7.00
C ALA A 121 6.92 -2.89 -6.87
N LEU A 122 7.93 -3.56 -7.42
CA LEU A 122 9.33 -3.12 -7.41
C LEU A 122 9.66 -2.14 -8.56
N MET A 123 8.94 -2.19 -9.69
CA MET A 123 9.18 -1.30 -10.83
C MET A 123 8.99 0.17 -10.45
N ASP A 124 9.69 1.10 -11.10
CA ASP A 124 9.40 2.53 -10.95
C ASP A 124 8.07 2.90 -11.62
N GLY A 125 7.36 3.85 -11.01
CA GLY A 125 6.18 4.45 -11.63
C GLY A 125 6.55 5.19 -12.91
N THR A 126 5.60 5.27 -13.85
CA THR A 126 5.79 6.00 -15.09
C THR A 126 6.14 7.46 -14.82
N PRO A 127 7.15 8.01 -15.51
CA PRO A 127 7.48 9.42 -15.42
C PRO A 127 6.33 10.27 -15.99
N GLY A 128 6.05 11.40 -15.35
CA GLY A 128 4.95 12.28 -15.77
C GLY A 128 3.56 11.74 -15.40
N ASP A 129 2.54 12.36 -15.97
CA ASP A 129 1.16 11.97 -15.78
C ASP A 129 0.81 10.80 -16.68
N ASN A 130 -0.09 9.94 -16.24
CA ASN A 130 -0.61 8.83 -17.03
C ASN A 130 -2.15 8.80 -16.98
N ARG A 131 -2.78 7.84 -17.66
CA ARG A 131 -4.24 7.70 -17.73
C ARG A 131 -4.94 7.56 -16.37
N TYR A 132 -4.22 7.27 -15.29
CA TYR A 132 -4.75 7.13 -13.93
C TYR A 132 -4.52 8.35 -13.05
N GLY A 133 -3.83 9.37 -13.57
CA GLY A 133 -3.66 10.65 -12.90
C GLY A 133 -2.22 11.16 -12.84
N PRO A 134 -2.03 12.27 -12.12
CA PRO A 134 -0.75 12.95 -12.05
C PRO A 134 0.30 12.11 -11.33
N ASN A 135 1.57 12.31 -11.72
CA ASN A 135 2.68 11.63 -11.09
C ASN A 135 2.74 11.98 -9.59
N PRO A 136 2.59 10.99 -8.69
CA PRO A 136 2.63 11.26 -7.26
C PRO A 136 4.00 11.77 -6.76
N LYS A 137 5.07 11.59 -7.56
CA LYS A 137 6.41 12.17 -7.30
C LYS A 137 6.50 13.63 -7.80
N GLY A 138 5.79 13.98 -8.87
CA GLY A 138 5.83 15.32 -9.50
C GLY A 138 5.15 16.42 -8.70
N ALA A 139 4.29 16.10 -7.76
CA ALA A 139 3.64 17.08 -6.88
C ALA A 139 4.59 17.75 -5.85
N THR A 140 5.89 17.47 -5.93
CA THR A 140 6.90 17.97 -4.98
C THR A 140 7.66 19.22 -5.49
N ALA A 141 7.48 19.60 -6.74
CA ALA A 141 8.19 20.73 -7.34
C ALA A 141 7.23 21.62 -8.14
N ARG A 142 6.30 22.29 -7.45
CA ARG A 142 5.74 23.54 -7.99
C ARG A 142 6.54 24.66 -7.36
N VAL A 143 7.48 25.20 -8.13
CA VAL A 143 8.06 26.52 -7.91
C VAL A 143 6.95 27.50 -8.30
N VAL A 144 6.51 28.32 -7.38
CA VAL A 144 5.66 29.49 -7.63
C VAL A 144 6.58 30.67 -7.80
#